data_fc7391286bddff065d9a62226c675847
#
_entry.id   fc7391286bddff065d9a62226c675847
#
_cell.length_a   1.000
_cell.length_b   1.000
_cell.length_c   1.000
_cell.angle_alpha   90.00
_cell.angle_beta   90.00
_cell.angle_gamma   90.00
#
_symmetry.space_group_name_H-M   'P 1'
#
loop_
_entity.id
_entity.type
_entity.pdbx_description
1 polymer ?
#
loop_
_entity_poly.entity_id
_entity_poly.type
_entity_poly.pdbx_seq_one_letter_code
_entity_poly.pdbx_strand_id
1 'polypeptide(L)'
;MSLFDVSDRARQYQTDLLEFMDSHVYPAEAVYEEQMRESGDPHFQPPVLEELKAEARRRGLWNLFHPHPGTGAGLSNLEYAPLAEIMGRSHIASEACNCNAPDTGNMEVLELFGTAEHKEKYLTPLLEGTMASAFAMTEPAVASSDATNVELSMVRDGGEYVLNGRKWFASNALHRNCRVVIVMGKTDPSAAPHRQQSMMVVPIDAPGVTVMRGLPVFGYQDR
;
A
#
# COMPACT_ATOMS: atom_id res chain seq x y z
N MET A 1 16.74 -29.88 -8.06
CA MET A 1 15.86 -28.86 -7.47
C MET A 1 15.24 -28.10 -8.63
N SER A 2 13.91 -28.10 -8.75
CA SER A 2 13.22 -27.34 -9.78
C SER A 2 13.38 -25.84 -9.52
N LEU A 3 13.37 -25.00 -10.56
CA LEU A 3 13.34 -23.54 -10.44
C LEU A 3 12.14 -23.02 -9.63
N PHE A 4 11.11 -23.86 -9.44
CA PHE A 4 9.88 -23.53 -8.71
C PHE A 4 9.77 -24.24 -7.36
N ASP A 5 10.84 -24.88 -6.90
CA ASP A 5 10.86 -25.47 -5.56
C ASP A 5 10.94 -24.37 -4.51
N VAL A 6 9.92 -24.26 -3.68
CA VAL A 6 9.89 -23.38 -2.53
C VAL A 6 10.50 -24.07 -1.30
N SER A 7 11.06 -23.27 -0.38
CA SER A 7 11.65 -23.77 0.85
C SER A 7 10.62 -24.41 1.79
N ASP A 8 11.05 -25.22 2.74
CA ASP A 8 10.19 -25.78 3.79
C ASP A 8 9.53 -24.66 4.61
N ARG A 9 10.27 -23.57 4.83
CA ARG A 9 9.76 -22.38 5.49
C ARG A 9 8.60 -21.75 4.73
N ALA A 10 8.73 -21.59 3.41
CA ALA A 10 7.65 -21.02 2.59
C ALA A 10 6.44 -21.96 2.56
N ARG A 11 6.65 -23.28 2.55
CA ARG A 11 5.56 -24.27 2.68
C ARG A 11 4.85 -24.17 4.02
N GLN A 12 5.59 -23.93 5.10
CA GLN A 12 4.99 -23.71 6.42
C GLN A 12 4.12 -22.47 6.44
N TYR A 13 4.60 -21.33 5.89
CA TYR A 13 3.77 -20.12 5.76
C TYR A 13 2.49 -20.36 4.95
N GLN A 14 2.55 -21.16 3.87
CA GLN A 14 1.34 -21.51 3.11
C GLN A 14 0.33 -22.28 3.98
N THR A 15 0.80 -23.25 4.76
CA THR A 15 -0.06 -24.04 5.67
C THR A 15 -0.69 -23.14 6.72
N ASP A 16 0.11 -22.33 7.40
CA ASP A 16 -0.35 -21.44 8.47
C ASP A 16 -1.34 -20.38 7.94
N LEU A 17 -1.07 -19.85 6.74
CA LEU A 17 -1.93 -18.88 6.09
C LEU A 17 -3.28 -19.51 5.66
N LEU A 18 -3.28 -20.72 5.10
CA LEU A 18 -4.51 -21.43 4.75
C LEU A 18 -5.36 -21.70 6.01
N GLU A 19 -4.74 -22.12 7.10
CA GLU A 19 -5.45 -22.31 8.38
C GLU A 19 -6.03 -20.97 8.90
N PHE A 20 -5.28 -19.87 8.78
CA PHE A 20 -5.76 -18.54 9.15
C PHE A 20 -6.94 -18.10 8.28
N MET A 21 -6.87 -18.34 6.97
CA MET A 21 -7.98 -18.06 6.05
C MET A 21 -9.24 -18.83 6.45
N ASP A 22 -9.14 -20.14 6.66
CA ASP A 22 -10.29 -20.98 6.96
C ASP A 22 -10.89 -20.69 8.33
N SER A 23 -10.06 -20.47 9.34
CA SER A 23 -10.50 -20.34 10.73
C SER A 23 -10.90 -18.93 11.15
N HIS A 24 -10.37 -17.89 10.46
CA HIS A 24 -10.56 -16.49 10.88
C HIS A 24 -11.03 -15.58 9.74
N VAL A 25 -10.37 -15.60 8.56
CA VAL A 25 -10.67 -14.62 7.50
C VAL A 25 -12.02 -14.87 6.87
N TYR A 26 -12.29 -16.08 6.36
CA TYR A 26 -13.57 -16.36 5.70
C TYR A 26 -14.77 -16.19 6.63
N PRO A 27 -14.73 -16.65 7.91
CA PRO A 27 -15.83 -16.35 8.84
C PRO A 27 -16.02 -14.84 9.12
N ALA A 28 -14.96 -14.04 9.04
CA ALA A 28 -15.00 -12.62 9.31
C ALA A 28 -15.57 -11.77 8.14
N GLU A 29 -15.62 -12.29 6.93
CA GLU A 29 -16.11 -11.53 5.76
C GLU A 29 -17.54 -11.01 5.95
N ALA A 30 -18.44 -11.86 6.43
CA ALA A 30 -19.83 -11.47 6.69
C ALA A 30 -19.93 -10.42 7.81
N VAL A 31 -19.09 -10.52 8.83
CA VAL A 31 -19.03 -9.56 9.94
C VAL A 31 -18.48 -8.22 9.45
N TYR A 32 -17.46 -8.25 8.59
CA TYR A 32 -16.89 -7.07 7.95
C TYR A 32 -17.95 -6.30 7.15
N GLU A 33 -18.67 -7.00 6.27
CA GLU A 33 -19.74 -6.40 5.44
C GLU A 33 -20.87 -5.82 6.29
N GLU A 34 -21.25 -6.50 7.38
CA GLU A 34 -22.25 -6.01 8.33
C GLU A 34 -21.78 -4.71 8.98
N GLN A 35 -20.57 -4.68 9.55
CA GLN A 35 -20.01 -3.49 10.20
C GLN A 35 -19.85 -2.32 9.23
N MET A 36 -19.44 -2.58 7.98
CA MET A 36 -19.37 -1.57 6.93
C MET A 36 -20.76 -0.98 6.64
N ARG A 37 -21.76 -1.83 6.47
CA ARG A 37 -23.13 -1.40 6.18
C ARG A 37 -23.72 -0.58 7.33
N GLU A 38 -23.53 -1.03 8.57
CA GLU A 38 -24.05 -0.33 9.76
C GLU A 38 -23.39 1.02 9.97
N SER A 39 -22.13 1.18 9.60
CA SER A 39 -21.40 2.45 9.73
C SER A 39 -21.97 3.54 8.81
N GLY A 40 -22.49 3.18 7.64
CA GLY A 40 -22.91 4.11 6.59
C GLY A 40 -21.76 4.95 6.01
N ASP A 41 -20.52 4.66 6.40
CA ASP A 41 -19.31 5.38 5.96
C ASP A 41 -18.44 4.43 5.10
N PRO A 42 -18.26 4.70 3.81
CA PRO A 42 -17.46 3.86 2.92
C PRO A 42 -15.97 3.77 3.31
N HIS A 43 -15.50 4.67 4.17
CA HIS A 43 -14.11 4.70 4.65
C HIS A 43 -13.99 4.25 6.12
N PHE A 44 -15.00 3.57 6.62
CA PHE A 44 -14.99 3.00 7.96
C PHE A 44 -13.92 1.89 8.08
N GLN A 45 -13.32 1.79 9.27
CA GLN A 45 -12.41 0.70 9.61
C GLN A 45 -13.14 -0.28 10.53
N PRO A 46 -13.62 -1.41 10.02
CA PRO A 46 -14.36 -2.38 10.82
C PRO A 46 -13.52 -2.98 11.95
N PRO A 47 -14.03 -3.04 13.18
CA PRO A 47 -13.32 -3.64 14.31
C PRO A 47 -12.82 -5.06 14.04
N VAL A 48 -13.61 -5.87 13.33
CA VAL A 48 -13.22 -7.24 12.97
C VAL A 48 -11.91 -7.30 12.18
N LEU A 49 -11.60 -6.27 11.40
CA LEU A 49 -10.34 -6.21 10.67
C LEU A 49 -9.14 -6.03 11.62
N GLU A 50 -9.29 -5.23 12.67
CA GLU A 50 -8.24 -5.06 13.68
C GLU A 50 -8.03 -6.34 14.52
N GLU A 51 -9.10 -7.10 14.77
CA GLU A 51 -8.99 -8.44 15.37
C GLU A 51 -8.21 -9.40 14.47
N LEU A 52 -8.47 -9.40 13.16
CA LEU A 52 -7.72 -10.19 12.19
C LEU A 52 -6.25 -9.78 12.11
N LYS A 53 -5.96 -8.47 12.12
CA LYS A 53 -4.57 -7.94 12.15
C LYS A 53 -3.83 -8.41 13.41
N ALA A 54 -4.49 -8.39 14.56
CA ALA A 54 -3.90 -8.87 15.81
C ALA A 54 -3.60 -10.36 15.76
N GLU A 55 -4.51 -11.16 15.22
CA GLU A 55 -4.33 -12.61 15.06
C GLU A 55 -3.24 -12.95 14.03
N ALA A 56 -3.19 -12.25 12.90
CA ALA A 56 -2.13 -12.41 11.90
C ALA A 56 -0.74 -12.14 12.50
N ARG A 57 -0.60 -11.07 13.30
CA ARG A 57 0.64 -10.79 14.04
C ARG A 57 1.01 -11.92 15.01
N ARG A 58 0.04 -12.39 15.79
CA ARG A 58 0.26 -13.50 16.76
C ARG A 58 0.74 -14.79 16.08
N ARG A 59 0.31 -15.04 14.84
CA ARG A 59 0.69 -16.18 14.02
C ARG A 59 2.00 -15.98 13.24
N GLY A 60 2.57 -14.77 13.24
CA GLY A 60 3.74 -14.44 12.42
C GLY A 60 3.42 -14.26 10.92
N LEU A 61 2.14 -14.00 10.59
CA LEU A 61 1.64 -13.79 9.23
C LEU A 61 1.58 -12.29 8.86
N TRP A 62 2.49 -11.50 9.42
CA TRP A 62 2.55 -10.05 9.26
C TRP A 62 3.69 -9.64 8.33
N ASN A 63 3.44 -8.68 7.42
CA ASN A 63 4.45 -8.19 6.46
C ASN A 63 5.10 -9.30 5.62
N LEU A 64 4.36 -10.32 5.22
CA LEU A 64 4.88 -11.49 4.50
C LEU A 64 5.57 -11.12 3.18
N PHE A 65 5.14 -10.02 2.55
CA PHE A 65 5.71 -9.52 1.28
C PHE A 65 7.13 -8.98 1.46
N HIS A 66 7.49 -8.48 2.66
CA HIS A 66 8.70 -7.70 2.85
C HIS A 66 9.95 -8.60 2.87
N PRO A 67 10.93 -8.35 1.97
CA PRO A 67 12.04 -9.29 1.74
C PRO A 67 13.14 -9.20 2.80
N HIS A 68 13.10 -8.22 3.71
CA HIS A 68 14.12 -8.04 4.72
C HIS A 68 13.77 -8.74 6.03
N PRO A 69 14.63 -9.66 6.53
CA PRO A 69 14.43 -10.26 7.84
C PRO A 69 14.44 -9.18 8.95
N GLY A 70 13.47 -9.23 9.83
CA GLY A 70 13.31 -8.27 10.93
C GLY A 70 12.20 -7.24 10.70
N THR A 71 11.85 -6.94 9.45
CA THR A 71 10.68 -6.11 9.09
C THR A 71 9.60 -6.91 8.37
N GLY A 72 9.95 -8.08 7.83
CA GLY A 72 9.04 -9.00 7.16
C GLY A 72 9.51 -10.44 7.20
N ALA A 73 8.88 -11.29 6.40
CA ALA A 73 9.18 -12.72 6.35
C ALA A 73 10.54 -13.04 5.69
N GLY A 74 11.15 -12.12 4.95
CA GLY A 74 12.41 -12.37 4.25
C GLY A 74 12.29 -13.45 3.17
N LEU A 75 11.14 -13.57 2.54
CA LEU A 75 10.86 -14.49 1.44
C LEU A 75 11.32 -13.88 0.12
N SER A 76 11.73 -14.73 -0.81
CA SER A 76 11.86 -14.33 -2.21
C SER A 76 10.50 -14.11 -2.86
N ASN A 77 10.44 -13.39 -3.97
CA ASN A 77 9.18 -13.21 -4.73
C ASN A 77 8.56 -14.53 -5.17
N LEU A 78 9.38 -15.53 -5.49
CA LEU A 78 8.92 -16.87 -5.85
C LEU A 78 8.21 -17.56 -4.66
N GLU A 79 8.73 -17.37 -3.46
CA GLU A 79 8.16 -17.96 -2.23
C GLU A 79 6.94 -17.19 -1.74
N TYR A 80 6.90 -15.87 -1.96
CA TYR A 80 5.76 -15.03 -1.58
C TYR A 80 4.57 -15.15 -2.54
N ALA A 81 4.79 -15.39 -3.82
CA ALA A 81 3.72 -15.43 -4.82
C ALA A 81 2.54 -16.37 -4.47
N PRO A 82 2.75 -17.62 -3.98
CA PRO A 82 1.65 -18.48 -3.53
C PRO A 82 0.90 -17.92 -2.31
N LEU A 83 1.57 -17.17 -1.43
CA LEU A 83 0.93 -16.53 -0.27
C LEU A 83 0.03 -15.38 -0.72
N ALA A 84 0.49 -14.59 -1.69
CA ALA A 84 -0.32 -13.54 -2.30
C ALA A 84 -1.58 -14.12 -2.99
N GLU A 85 -1.44 -15.26 -3.69
CA GLU A 85 -2.58 -15.98 -4.29
C GLU A 85 -3.60 -16.43 -3.23
N ILE A 86 -3.13 -16.97 -2.10
CA ILE A 86 -4.01 -17.40 -0.99
C ILE A 86 -4.75 -16.19 -0.42
N MET A 87 -4.05 -15.09 -0.10
CA MET A 87 -4.67 -13.86 0.41
C MET A 87 -5.65 -13.25 -0.60
N GLY A 88 -5.35 -13.33 -1.90
CA GLY A 88 -6.20 -12.82 -2.97
C GLY A 88 -7.57 -13.51 -3.10
N ARG A 89 -7.85 -14.59 -2.35
CA ARG A 89 -9.16 -15.24 -2.29
C ARG A 89 -10.16 -14.50 -1.42
N SER A 90 -9.70 -13.52 -0.64
CA SER A 90 -10.53 -12.68 0.24
C SER A 90 -10.15 -11.21 0.09
N HIS A 91 -11.15 -10.34 0.03
CA HIS A 91 -10.93 -8.89 -0.12
C HIS A 91 -10.36 -8.20 1.14
N ILE A 92 -10.36 -8.89 2.29
CA ILE A 92 -9.84 -8.37 3.56
C ILE A 92 -8.51 -9.01 3.99
N ALA A 93 -8.13 -10.15 3.39
CA ALA A 93 -6.99 -10.93 3.86
C ALA A 93 -5.64 -10.22 3.70
N SER A 94 -5.41 -9.56 2.58
CA SER A 94 -4.15 -8.84 2.34
C SER A 94 -3.95 -7.70 3.34
N GLU A 95 -5.02 -6.97 3.69
CA GLU A 95 -4.96 -5.93 4.71
C GLU A 95 -4.78 -6.53 6.11
N ALA A 96 -5.45 -7.63 6.43
CA ALA A 96 -5.27 -8.34 7.70
C ALA A 96 -3.82 -8.77 7.95
N CYS A 97 -3.06 -9.07 6.88
CA CYS A 97 -1.64 -9.44 6.94
C CYS A 97 -0.66 -8.28 6.70
N ASN A 98 -1.16 -7.03 6.57
CA ASN A 98 -0.37 -5.86 6.16
C ASN A 98 0.39 -6.06 4.85
N CYS A 99 -0.26 -6.71 3.89
CA CYS A 99 0.28 -7.07 2.57
C CYS A 99 -0.52 -6.43 1.43
N ASN A 100 -1.28 -5.37 1.69
CA ASN A 100 -2.11 -4.69 0.70
C ASN A 100 -1.36 -3.57 -0.03
N ALA A 101 -1.70 -3.37 -1.29
CA ALA A 101 -1.27 -2.21 -2.05
C ALA A 101 -2.15 -0.98 -1.71
N PRO A 102 -1.60 0.24 -1.76
CA PRO A 102 -0.25 0.63 -2.20
C PRO A 102 0.82 0.56 -1.10
N ASP A 103 0.45 0.25 0.15
CA ASP A 103 1.35 0.33 1.29
C ASP A 103 2.60 -0.54 1.11
N THR A 104 2.46 -1.76 0.55
CA THR A 104 3.60 -2.65 0.29
C THR A 104 4.66 -2.00 -0.59
N GLY A 105 4.28 -1.45 -1.74
CA GLY A 105 5.20 -0.77 -2.64
C GLY A 105 5.80 0.50 -2.03
N ASN A 106 5.00 1.26 -1.28
CA ASN A 106 5.47 2.47 -0.60
C ASN A 106 6.47 2.15 0.52
N MET A 107 6.26 1.05 1.26
CA MET A 107 7.22 0.56 2.26
C MET A 107 8.56 0.19 1.61
N GLU A 108 8.55 -0.53 0.47
CA GLU A 108 9.77 -0.86 -0.28
C GLU A 108 10.49 0.39 -0.79
N VAL A 109 9.76 1.36 -1.33
CA VAL A 109 10.36 2.65 -1.77
C VAL A 109 11.00 3.38 -0.59
N LEU A 110 10.33 3.47 0.55
CA LEU A 110 10.86 4.12 1.74
C LEU A 110 12.07 3.35 2.31
N GLU A 111 12.05 2.02 2.29
CA GLU A 111 13.17 1.20 2.74
C GLU A 111 14.42 1.41 1.88
N LEU A 112 14.27 1.42 0.55
CA LEU A 112 15.38 1.49 -0.38
C LEU A 112 15.92 2.92 -0.55
N PHE A 113 15.05 3.93 -0.53
CA PHE A 113 15.39 5.30 -0.96
C PHE A 113 15.08 6.36 0.09
N GLY A 114 14.34 6.03 1.15
CA GLY A 114 14.00 6.97 2.22
C GLY A 114 15.21 7.37 3.06
N THR A 115 15.22 8.63 3.52
CA THR A 115 16.16 9.09 4.55
C THR A 115 15.86 8.43 5.89
N ALA A 116 16.76 8.54 6.86
CA ALA A 116 16.51 8.04 8.22
C ALA A 116 15.24 8.65 8.83
N GLU A 117 15.01 9.94 8.59
CA GLU A 117 13.79 10.65 9.02
C GLU A 117 12.53 10.09 8.34
N HIS A 118 12.59 9.83 7.02
CA HIS A 118 11.46 9.21 6.30
C HIS A 118 11.16 7.80 6.83
N LYS A 119 12.17 7.03 7.16
CA LYS A 119 12.01 5.68 7.71
C LYS A 119 11.39 5.71 9.10
N GLU A 120 11.85 6.57 9.96
CA GLU A 120 11.29 6.74 11.30
C GLU A 120 9.85 7.25 11.26
N LYS A 121 9.59 8.28 10.46
CA LYS A 121 8.30 8.98 10.43
C LYS A 121 7.22 8.22 9.68
N TYR A 122 7.57 7.47 8.62
CA TYR A 122 6.59 6.87 7.72
C TYR A 122 6.75 5.35 7.60
N LEU A 123 7.97 4.83 7.37
CA LEU A 123 8.15 3.39 7.16
C LEU A 123 7.82 2.59 8.43
N THR A 124 8.32 3.01 9.57
CA THR A 124 8.06 2.30 10.84
C THR A 124 6.56 2.19 11.13
N PRO A 125 5.75 3.27 11.13
CA PRO A 125 4.31 3.15 11.35
C PRO A 125 3.57 2.35 10.26
N LEU A 126 4.05 2.36 9.00
CA LEU A 126 3.49 1.52 7.94
C LEU A 126 3.76 0.03 8.20
N LEU A 127 4.99 -0.33 8.58
CA LEU A 127 5.34 -1.71 8.97
C LEU A 127 4.56 -2.18 10.20
N GLU A 128 4.27 -1.27 11.12
CA GLU A 128 3.42 -1.53 12.28
C GLU A 128 1.92 -1.59 11.95
N GLY A 129 1.51 -1.15 10.74
CA GLY A 129 0.11 -1.09 10.32
C GLY A 129 -0.72 -0.06 11.08
N THR A 130 -0.08 0.92 11.73
CA THR A 130 -0.73 2.05 12.42
C THR A 130 -0.96 3.25 11.50
N MET A 131 -0.38 3.22 10.31
CA MET A 131 -0.49 4.22 9.26
C MET A 131 -0.84 3.54 7.93
N ALA A 132 -1.51 4.26 7.05
CA ALA A 132 -1.69 3.93 5.65
C ALA A 132 -1.04 5.00 4.77
N SER A 133 -0.76 4.65 3.53
CA SER A 133 -0.18 5.53 2.53
C SER A 133 -0.92 5.46 1.20
N ALA A 134 -0.69 6.42 0.34
CA ALA A 134 -1.18 6.41 -1.03
C ALA A 134 -0.02 6.56 -2.02
N PHE A 135 -0.24 6.12 -3.26
CA PHE A 135 0.67 6.37 -4.37
C PHE A 135 -0.04 7.12 -5.48
N ALA A 136 0.46 8.32 -5.81
CA ALA A 136 -0.19 9.23 -6.75
C ALA A 136 0.66 9.36 -8.03
N MET A 137 0.44 8.46 -8.98
CA MET A 137 1.07 8.45 -10.30
C MET A 137 0.10 8.92 -11.38
N THR A 138 -1.06 8.28 -11.46
CA THR A 138 -2.02 8.41 -12.55
C THR A 138 -2.65 9.81 -12.62
N GLU A 139 -2.83 10.32 -13.83
CA GLU A 139 -3.41 11.64 -14.10
C GLU A 139 -4.61 11.53 -15.03
N PRO A 140 -5.65 12.37 -14.85
CA PRO A 140 -6.87 12.30 -15.67
C PRO A 140 -6.68 12.77 -17.11
N ALA A 141 -5.68 13.61 -17.38
CA ALA A 141 -5.50 14.27 -18.68
C ALA A 141 -4.60 13.48 -19.65
N VAL A 142 -3.79 12.55 -19.15
CA VAL A 142 -2.77 11.84 -19.94
C VAL A 142 -2.73 10.35 -19.64
N ALA A 143 -2.20 9.55 -20.57
CA ALA A 143 -1.97 8.12 -20.39
C ALA A 143 -0.74 7.90 -19.48
N SER A 144 -0.91 8.17 -18.20
CA SER A 144 0.16 8.25 -17.19
C SER A 144 0.62 6.91 -16.62
N SER A 145 0.09 5.78 -17.10
CA SER A 145 0.71 4.45 -16.93
C SER A 145 2.07 4.36 -17.63
N ASP A 146 2.28 5.15 -18.69
CA ASP A 146 3.61 5.52 -19.15
C ASP A 146 4.06 6.77 -18.38
N ALA A 147 5.03 6.60 -17.48
CA ALA A 147 5.52 7.67 -16.63
C ALA A 147 6.11 8.86 -17.41
N THR A 148 6.52 8.67 -18.66
CA THR A 148 7.01 9.77 -19.51
C THR A 148 5.91 10.77 -19.86
N ASN A 149 4.64 10.39 -19.78
CA ASN A 149 3.47 11.24 -20.04
C ASN A 149 3.02 12.06 -18.82
N VAL A 150 3.52 11.77 -17.62
CA VAL A 150 3.14 12.51 -16.40
C VAL A 150 3.37 14.00 -16.60
N GLU A 151 2.38 14.83 -16.23
CA GLU A 151 2.42 16.28 -16.40
C GLU A 151 2.53 17.05 -15.07
N LEU A 152 2.21 16.44 -13.92
CA LEU A 152 2.38 17.10 -12.62
C LEU A 152 3.79 17.66 -12.51
N SER A 153 3.89 18.98 -12.29
CA SER A 153 5.18 19.67 -12.16
C SER A 153 5.66 19.67 -10.71
N MET A 154 6.97 19.52 -10.53
CA MET A 154 7.68 19.65 -9.26
C MET A 154 8.82 20.65 -9.45
N VAL A 155 8.58 21.91 -9.13
CA VAL A 155 9.53 23.01 -9.36
C VAL A 155 10.20 23.36 -8.05
N ARG A 156 11.52 23.40 -8.06
CA ARG A 156 12.31 23.85 -6.90
C ARG A 156 12.17 25.35 -6.71
N ASP A 157 11.80 25.75 -5.49
CA ASP A 157 11.73 27.15 -5.07
C ASP A 157 12.52 27.30 -3.76
N GLY A 158 13.74 27.83 -3.88
CA GLY A 158 14.66 27.93 -2.75
C GLY A 158 15.03 26.59 -2.13
N GLY A 159 14.61 26.35 -0.90
CA GLY A 159 14.82 25.11 -0.15
C GLY A 159 13.68 24.11 -0.27
N GLU A 160 12.61 24.43 -0.98
CA GLU A 160 11.38 23.67 -1.07
C GLU A 160 11.08 23.25 -2.52
N TYR A 161 10.04 22.43 -2.70
CA TYR A 161 9.48 22.12 -4.01
C TYR A 161 8.00 22.51 -4.04
N VAL A 162 7.59 23.17 -5.10
CA VAL A 162 6.20 23.47 -5.41
C VAL A 162 5.68 22.41 -6.37
N LEU A 163 4.67 21.64 -5.91
CA LEU A 163 3.99 20.63 -6.69
C LEU A 163 2.69 21.21 -7.25
N ASN A 164 2.47 21.06 -8.55
CA ASN A 164 1.24 21.54 -9.18
C ASN A 164 0.73 20.53 -10.21
N GLY A 165 -0.48 20.02 -10.00
CA GLY A 165 -1.12 19.03 -10.88
C GLY A 165 -2.27 18.32 -10.20
N ARG A 166 -2.86 17.37 -10.92
CA ARG A 166 -3.99 16.57 -10.45
C ARG A 166 -3.70 15.09 -10.67
N LYS A 167 -3.95 14.30 -9.64
CA LYS A 167 -3.87 12.85 -9.67
C LYS A 167 -5.26 12.24 -9.52
N TRP A 168 -5.45 11.00 -9.93
CA TRP A 168 -6.65 10.22 -9.70
C TRP A 168 -6.33 8.75 -9.46
N PHE A 169 -7.30 7.97 -9.00
CA PHE A 169 -7.15 6.57 -8.65
C PHE A 169 -5.95 6.32 -7.71
N ALA A 170 -5.71 7.27 -6.78
CA ALA A 170 -4.73 7.12 -5.72
C ALA A 170 -5.35 6.36 -4.55
N SER A 171 -5.31 5.03 -4.62
CA SER A 171 -5.86 4.15 -3.58
C SER A 171 -5.33 4.53 -2.20
N ASN A 172 -6.16 4.36 -1.17
CA ASN A 172 -5.90 4.76 0.21
C ASN A 172 -5.86 6.28 0.48
N ALA A 173 -5.99 7.17 -0.50
CA ALA A 173 -5.94 8.61 -0.23
C ALA A 173 -7.07 9.10 0.71
N LEU A 174 -8.20 8.37 0.78
CA LEU A 174 -9.31 8.61 1.71
C LEU A 174 -9.29 7.69 2.94
N HIS A 175 -8.34 6.78 3.04
CA HIS A 175 -8.22 5.91 4.19
C HIS A 175 -7.99 6.76 5.46
N ARG A 176 -8.73 6.48 6.54
CA ARG A 176 -8.69 7.29 7.77
C ARG A 176 -7.29 7.43 8.39
N ASN A 177 -6.45 6.41 8.20
CA ASN A 177 -5.07 6.39 8.69
C ASN A 177 -4.04 6.82 7.63
N CYS A 178 -4.45 7.27 6.44
CA CYS A 178 -3.53 7.80 5.45
C CYS A 178 -2.87 9.08 5.99
N ARG A 179 -1.53 9.10 5.98
CA ARG A 179 -0.74 10.25 6.45
C ARG A 179 0.27 10.72 5.42
N VAL A 180 0.54 9.91 4.40
CA VAL A 180 1.58 10.19 3.42
C VAL A 180 1.16 9.71 2.04
N VAL A 181 1.54 10.49 1.03
CA VAL A 181 1.37 10.14 -0.38
C VAL A 181 2.73 10.19 -1.05
N ILE A 182 3.11 9.13 -1.77
CA ILE A 182 4.23 9.20 -2.70
C ILE A 182 3.71 9.72 -4.03
N VAL A 183 4.14 10.92 -4.41
CA VAL A 183 3.69 11.60 -5.62
C VAL A 183 4.76 11.50 -6.69
N MET A 184 4.39 11.05 -7.89
CA MET A 184 5.26 11.08 -9.07
C MET A 184 4.96 12.32 -9.92
N GLY A 185 6.01 13.04 -10.33
CA GLY A 185 5.91 14.25 -11.18
C GLY A 185 7.20 14.57 -11.89
N LYS A 186 7.19 15.58 -12.75
CA LYS A 186 8.35 16.04 -13.50
C LYS A 186 9.13 17.10 -12.73
N THR A 187 10.41 16.80 -12.48
CA THR A 187 11.38 17.73 -11.87
C THR A 187 12.30 18.36 -12.89
N ASP A 188 12.60 17.67 -14.00
CA ASP A 188 13.45 18.19 -15.07
C ASP A 188 12.85 17.87 -16.45
N PRO A 189 11.96 18.73 -17.00
CA PRO A 189 11.36 18.53 -18.31
C PRO A 189 12.38 18.56 -19.47
N SER A 190 13.60 19.08 -19.24
CA SER A 190 14.64 19.17 -20.26
C SER A 190 15.50 17.91 -20.36
N ALA A 191 15.42 17.01 -19.38
CA ALA A 191 16.14 15.74 -19.36
C ALA A 191 15.60 14.76 -20.41
N ALA A 192 16.34 13.69 -20.67
CA ALA A 192 15.83 12.58 -21.48
C ALA A 192 14.52 12.01 -20.89
N PRO A 193 13.56 11.52 -21.70
CA PRO A 193 12.19 11.21 -21.27
C PRO A 193 12.09 10.35 -19.99
N HIS A 194 12.93 9.34 -19.83
CA HIS A 194 12.95 8.46 -18.65
C HIS A 194 13.74 9.02 -17.45
N ARG A 195 14.19 10.27 -17.50
CA ARG A 195 14.93 10.95 -16.44
C ARG A 195 14.26 12.25 -15.99
N GLN A 196 13.07 12.55 -16.50
CA GLN A 196 12.32 13.76 -16.19
C GLN A 196 11.59 13.66 -14.86
N GLN A 197 11.23 12.42 -14.44
CA GLN A 197 10.36 12.17 -13.31
C GLN A 197 11.15 11.96 -12.03
N SER A 198 10.52 12.37 -10.92
CA SER A 198 10.94 12.06 -9.55
C SER A 198 9.73 11.63 -8.74
N MET A 199 10.00 10.97 -7.62
CA MET A 199 9.00 10.68 -6.59
C MET A 199 9.27 11.56 -5.37
N MET A 200 8.21 12.08 -4.77
CA MET A 200 8.29 12.92 -3.58
C MET A 200 7.34 12.41 -2.51
N VAL A 201 7.85 12.35 -1.29
CA VAL A 201 7.08 11.99 -0.10
C VAL A 201 6.35 13.24 0.38
N VAL A 202 5.02 13.23 0.32
CA VAL A 202 4.16 14.38 0.62
C VAL A 202 3.22 14.01 1.76
N PRO A 203 3.20 14.75 2.89
CA PRO A 203 2.15 14.57 3.90
C PRO A 203 0.76 14.80 3.28
N ILE A 204 -0.22 13.98 3.63
CA ILE A 204 -1.59 14.12 3.07
C ILE A 204 -2.25 15.44 3.48
N ASP A 205 -1.84 16.00 4.61
CA ASP A 205 -2.31 17.27 5.19
C ASP A 205 -1.42 18.46 4.84
N ALA A 206 -0.46 18.30 3.93
CA ALA A 206 0.40 19.41 3.50
C ALA A 206 -0.43 20.55 2.89
N PRO A 207 -0.05 21.81 3.12
CA PRO A 207 -0.75 22.96 2.54
C PRO A 207 -0.89 22.84 1.02
N GLY A 208 -2.13 22.99 0.51
CA GLY A 208 -2.45 22.86 -0.92
C GLY A 208 -2.81 21.44 -1.37
N VAL A 209 -2.65 20.42 -0.56
CA VAL A 209 -3.17 19.08 -0.85
C VAL A 209 -4.68 19.07 -0.61
N THR A 210 -5.44 18.58 -1.60
CA THR A 210 -6.88 18.41 -1.49
C THR A 210 -7.28 17.05 -2.05
N VAL A 211 -7.83 16.19 -1.22
CA VAL A 211 -8.50 14.95 -1.65
C VAL A 211 -9.94 15.29 -1.99
N MET A 212 -10.29 15.23 -3.27
CA MET A 212 -11.57 15.75 -3.77
C MET A 212 -12.73 14.78 -3.55
N ARG A 213 -12.54 13.50 -3.84
CA ARG A 213 -13.56 12.44 -3.74
C ARG A 213 -12.97 11.05 -3.96
N GLY A 214 -13.68 10.02 -3.50
CA GLY A 214 -13.45 8.64 -3.90
C GLY A 214 -13.89 8.38 -5.34
N LEU A 215 -13.25 7.43 -5.99
CA LEU A 215 -13.58 6.95 -7.33
C LEU A 215 -13.89 5.44 -7.22
N PRO A 216 -15.13 5.01 -7.39
CA PRO A 216 -15.48 3.60 -7.24
C PRO A 216 -14.85 2.77 -8.35
N VAL A 217 -14.28 1.62 -7.96
CA VAL A 217 -13.75 0.61 -8.88
C VAL A 217 -14.56 -0.67 -8.64
N PHE A 218 -15.20 -1.21 -9.68
CA PHE A 218 -16.10 -2.37 -9.61
C PHE A 218 -17.21 -2.24 -8.56
N GLY A 219 -17.66 -1.01 -8.27
CA GLY A 219 -18.68 -0.73 -7.24
C GLY A 219 -18.11 -0.56 -5.83
N TYR A 220 -16.86 -0.87 -5.59
CA TYR A 220 -16.18 -0.56 -4.33
C TYR A 220 -15.72 0.90 -4.32
N GLN A 221 -15.98 1.59 -3.22
CA GLN A 221 -15.40 2.91 -2.98
C GLN A 221 -14.01 2.70 -2.43
N ASP A 222 -13.01 3.18 -3.16
CA ASP A 222 -11.62 3.04 -2.74
C ASP A 222 -11.34 3.85 -1.48
N ARG A 223 -10.53 3.30 -0.62
CA ARG A 223 -10.21 3.83 0.71
C ARG A 223 -9.13 4.91 0.64
#